data_c782b6021d8ef356417170f583229a9d
#
_entry.id   c782b6021d8ef356417170f583229a9d
#
_cell.length_a   1.000
_cell.length_b   1.000
_cell.length_c   1.000
_cell.angle_alpha   90.00
_cell.angle_beta   90.00
_cell.angle_gamma   90.00
#
_symmetry.space_group_name_H-M   'P 1'
#
loop_
_entity.id
_entity.type
_entity.pdbx_description
1 polymer ?
#
loop_
_entity_poly.entity_id
_entity_poly.type
_entity_poly.pdbx_seq_one_letter_code
_entity_poly.pdbx_strand_id
1 'polypeptide(L)'
;MKRIAIIVAALVAAFASAATKKPVSYDPNLPVLGTKFHSLPAGSGRKLIEASCFPCHSADMLVQQRLTDKQWTAEVDKMIRWGAVMKESDKPAAVAYLSKNFGPANKFTPIRTRPAGY
;
A
#
# COMPACT_ATOMS: atom_id res chain seq x y z
N MET A 1 -55.19 15.90 17.74
CA MET A 1 -54.83 15.81 16.32
C MET A 1 -53.65 16.69 15.92
N LYS A 2 -53.53 17.95 16.36
CA LYS A 2 -52.38 18.84 16.05
C LYS A 2 -51.01 18.34 16.53
N ARG A 3 -50.94 17.63 17.66
CA ARG A 3 -49.67 17.12 18.24
C ARG A 3 -49.10 15.93 17.46
N ILE A 4 -49.93 15.11 16.86
CA ILE A 4 -49.53 13.95 16.04
C ILE A 4 -48.95 14.41 14.71
N ALA A 5 -49.48 15.48 14.10
CA ALA A 5 -48.97 16.02 12.86
C ALA A 5 -47.56 16.61 13.00
N ILE A 6 -47.22 17.22 14.15
CA ILE A 6 -45.89 17.75 14.42
C ILE A 6 -44.86 16.65 14.57
N ILE A 7 -45.22 15.51 15.22
CA ILE A 7 -44.30 14.38 15.40
C ILE A 7 -44.01 13.70 14.07
N VAL A 8 -44.99 13.56 13.19
CA VAL A 8 -44.80 12.96 11.86
C VAL A 8 -43.91 13.85 10.98
N ALA A 9 -44.09 15.17 11.03
CA ALA A 9 -43.25 16.12 10.28
C ALA A 9 -41.78 16.10 10.76
N ALA A 10 -41.52 15.96 12.08
CA ALA A 10 -40.17 15.85 12.63
C ALA A 10 -39.47 14.53 12.23
N LEU A 11 -40.22 13.44 12.16
CA LEU A 11 -39.69 12.13 11.72
C LEU A 11 -39.30 12.11 10.23
N VAL A 12 -40.09 12.76 9.37
CA VAL A 12 -39.80 12.83 7.95
C VAL A 12 -38.55 13.71 7.68
N ALA A 13 -38.34 14.80 8.45
CA ALA A 13 -37.15 15.64 8.32
C ALA A 13 -35.85 14.92 8.75
N ALA A 14 -35.93 13.94 9.66
CA ALA A 14 -34.76 13.18 10.09
C ALA A 14 -34.21 12.20 9.04
N PHE A 15 -35.03 11.76 8.10
CA PHE A 15 -34.62 10.85 7.03
C PHE A 15 -34.03 11.60 5.81
N ALA A 16 -34.19 12.89 5.69
CA ALA A 16 -33.68 13.68 4.56
C ALA A 16 -32.18 14.05 4.67
N SER A 17 -31.52 13.71 5.77
CA SER A 17 -30.08 13.95 5.98
C SER A 17 -29.22 12.75 5.56
N ALA A 18 -29.58 12.06 4.48
CA ALA A 18 -28.63 11.16 3.81
C ALA A 18 -27.53 12.05 3.23
N ALA A 19 -26.37 12.08 3.90
CA ALA A 19 -25.21 12.78 3.45
C ALA A 19 -24.91 12.35 2.01
N THR A 20 -25.16 13.22 1.06
CA THR A 20 -24.78 13.02 -0.34
C THR A 20 -23.25 12.95 -0.34
N LYS A 21 -22.70 11.72 -0.42
CA LYS A 21 -21.27 11.55 -0.64
C LYS A 21 -20.92 12.35 -1.90
N LYS A 22 -20.07 13.35 -1.74
CA LYS A 22 -19.54 14.07 -2.90
C LYS A 22 -18.98 13.02 -3.87
N PRO A 23 -19.29 13.09 -5.16
CA PRO A 23 -18.71 12.19 -6.14
C PRO A 23 -17.20 12.27 -6.02
N VAL A 24 -16.54 11.13 -5.92
CA VAL A 24 -15.08 11.07 -5.85
C VAL A 24 -14.57 11.49 -7.23
N SER A 25 -13.91 12.66 -7.27
CA SER A 25 -13.23 13.09 -8.49
C SER A 25 -11.94 12.28 -8.65
N TYR A 26 -11.83 11.54 -9.72
CA TYR A 26 -10.63 10.80 -10.06
C TYR A 26 -9.70 11.67 -10.91
N ASP A 27 -8.42 11.68 -10.55
CA ASP A 27 -7.39 12.26 -11.38
C ASP A 27 -7.01 11.22 -12.46
N PRO A 28 -7.19 11.54 -13.76
CA PRO A 28 -6.88 10.60 -14.84
C PRO A 28 -5.38 10.29 -14.95
N ASN A 29 -4.52 11.13 -14.37
CA ASN A 29 -3.07 10.92 -14.35
C ASN A 29 -2.62 9.96 -13.25
N LEU A 30 -3.51 9.58 -12.31
CA LEU A 30 -3.16 8.59 -11.30
C LEU A 30 -3.08 7.19 -11.91
N PRO A 31 -2.14 6.35 -11.42
CA PRO A 31 -2.07 4.95 -11.80
C PRO A 31 -3.39 4.23 -11.48
N VAL A 32 -3.74 3.27 -12.33
CA VAL A 32 -4.91 2.42 -12.10
C VAL A 32 -4.62 1.49 -10.91
N LEU A 33 -5.62 1.26 -10.06
CA LEU A 33 -5.52 0.30 -8.95
C LEU A 33 -5.12 -1.08 -9.50
N GLY A 34 -4.12 -1.70 -8.88
CA GLY A 34 -3.55 -2.98 -9.31
C GLY A 34 -2.47 -2.86 -10.38
N THR A 35 -2.13 -1.66 -10.85
CA THR A 35 -0.95 -1.45 -11.70
C THR A 35 0.31 -1.77 -10.91
N LYS A 36 1.17 -2.61 -11.48
CA LYS A 36 2.44 -2.96 -10.84
C LYS A 36 3.42 -1.80 -10.92
N PHE A 37 3.89 -1.34 -9.75
CA PHE A 37 4.98 -0.38 -9.65
C PHE A 37 6.31 -1.13 -9.64
N HIS A 38 7.21 -0.77 -10.56
CA HIS A 38 8.49 -1.46 -10.72
C HIS A 38 9.71 -0.62 -10.34
N SER A 39 9.49 0.59 -9.83
CA SER A 39 10.61 1.47 -9.49
C SER A 39 10.95 1.39 -8.00
N LEU A 40 12.07 0.77 -7.71
CA LEU A 40 12.72 0.87 -6.42
C LEU A 40 13.77 2.00 -6.42
N PRO A 41 14.12 2.56 -5.27
CA PRO A 41 15.22 3.51 -5.15
C PRO A 41 16.51 2.98 -5.76
N ALA A 42 17.29 3.84 -6.42
CA ALA A 42 18.58 3.44 -6.94
C ALA A 42 19.55 3.07 -5.81
N GLY A 43 20.43 2.11 -6.05
CA GLY A 43 21.44 1.69 -5.09
C GLY A 43 21.93 0.27 -5.29
N SER A 44 23.02 -0.07 -4.63
CA SER A 44 23.51 -1.44 -4.54
C SER A 44 22.46 -2.30 -3.84
N GLY A 45 22.13 -3.46 -4.39
CA GLY A 45 21.06 -4.33 -3.88
C GLY A 45 19.73 -4.21 -4.63
N ARG A 46 19.47 -3.10 -5.37
CA ARG A 46 18.22 -2.95 -6.13
C ARG A 46 17.96 -4.14 -7.06
N LYS A 47 18.93 -4.48 -7.91
CA LYS A 47 18.80 -5.62 -8.86
C LYS A 47 18.60 -6.95 -8.15
N LEU A 48 19.24 -7.14 -6.99
CA LEU A 48 19.05 -8.33 -6.17
C LEU A 48 17.60 -8.44 -5.68
N ILE A 49 17.05 -7.35 -5.16
CA ILE A 49 15.65 -7.32 -4.70
C ILE A 49 14.69 -7.54 -5.88
N GLU A 50 14.91 -6.88 -7.01
CA GLU A 50 14.08 -7.07 -8.22
C GLU A 50 14.09 -8.54 -8.67
N ALA A 51 15.25 -9.17 -8.72
CA ALA A 51 15.39 -10.56 -9.15
C ALA A 51 14.78 -11.57 -8.16
N SER A 52 14.92 -11.32 -6.86
CA SER A 52 14.51 -12.30 -5.83
C SER A 52 13.06 -12.12 -5.34
N CYS A 53 12.54 -10.90 -5.36
CA CYS A 53 11.24 -10.58 -4.76
C CYS A 53 10.12 -10.40 -5.82
N PHE A 54 10.42 -9.80 -6.98
CA PHE A 54 9.41 -9.45 -7.99
C PHE A 54 8.82 -10.61 -8.80
N PRO A 55 9.41 -11.82 -8.84
CA PRO A 55 8.71 -12.95 -9.46
C PRO A 55 7.34 -13.25 -8.84
N CYS A 56 7.14 -12.94 -7.56
CA CYS A 56 5.91 -13.28 -6.82
C CYS A 56 4.99 -12.09 -6.58
N HIS A 57 5.52 -10.85 -6.46
CA HIS A 57 4.73 -9.66 -6.18
C HIS A 57 5.42 -8.40 -6.70
N SER A 58 4.69 -7.26 -6.67
CA SER A 58 5.19 -5.97 -7.13
C SER A 58 5.96 -5.20 -6.04
N ALA A 59 6.65 -4.12 -6.45
CA ALA A 59 7.45 -3.28 -5.57
C ALA A 59 6.63 -2.60 -4.47
N ASP A 60 5.36 -2.34 -4.68
CA ASP A 60 4.46 -1.69 -3.72
C ASP A 60 4.35 -2.46 -2.41
N MET A 61 4.50 -3.78 -2.42
CA MET A 61 4.58 -4.58 -1.19
C MET A 61 5.76 -4.19 -0.30
N LEU A 62 6.88 -3.79 -0.90
CA LEU A 62 8.09 -3.34 -0.20
C LEU A 62 8.01 -1.86 0.19
N VAL A 63 7.58 -1.00 -0.74
CA VAL A 63 7.56 0.45 -0.52
C VAL A 63 6.59 0.90 0.56
N GLN A 64 5.59 0.07 0.88
CA GLN A 64 4.65 0.32 1.98
C GLN A 64 5.22 -0.01 3.37
N GLN A 65 6.27 -0.82 3.44
CA GLN A 65 6.84 -1.27 4.71
C GLN A 65 7.77 -0.23 5.34
N ARG A 66 7.86 -0.27 6.68
CA ARG A 66 8.81 0.51 7.49
C ARG A 66 9.32 -0.37 8.60
N LEU A 67 10.25 -1.27 8.24
CA LEU A 67 10.72 -2.32 9.12
C LEU A 67 12.16 -2.06 9.56
N THR A 68 12.48 -2.46 10.78
CA THR A 68 13.85 -2.49 11.30
C THR A 68 14.68 -3.57 10.60
N ASP A 69 15.99 -3.53 10.72
CA ASP A 69 16.91 -4.54 10.18
C ASP A 69 16.53 -5.96 10.61
N LYS A 70 16.19 -6.12 11.88
CA LYS A 70 15.75 -7.41 12.43
C LYS A 70 14.46 -7.90 11.75
N GLN A 71 13.52 -6.99 11.53
CA GLN A 71 12.25 -7.33 10.87
C GLN A 71 12.46 -7.62 9.38
N TRP A 72 13.31 -6.82 8.69
CA TRP A 72 13.66 -7.11 7.30
C TRP A 72 14.38 -8.47 7.16
N THR A 73 15.28 -8.81 8.07
CA THR A 73 15.91 -10.14 8.10
C THR A 73 14.85 -11.24 8.20
N ALA A 74 13.91 -11.11 9.13
CA ALA A 74 12.84 -12.09 9.32
C ALA A 74 11.91 -12.20 8.09
N GLU A 75 11.61 -11.07 7.41
CA GLU A 75 10.82 -11.06 6.18
C GLU A 75 11.56 -11.73 5.01
N VAL A 76 12.84 -11.42 4.82
CA VAL A 76 13.66 -12.06 3.78
C VAL A 76 13.74 -13.57 4.01
N ASP A 77 13.99 -14.01 5.24
CA ASP A 77 14.01 -15.43 5.59
C ASP A 77 12.65 -16.11 5.36
N LYS A 78 11.57 -15.42 5.66
CA LYS A 78 10.21 -15.91 5.39
C LYS A 78 9.97 -16.08 3.89
N MET A 79 10.34 -15.10 3.06
CA MET A 79 10.17 -15.19 1.62
C MET A 79 11.00 -16.32 1.01
N ILE A 80 12.25 -16.54 1.49
CA ILE A 80 13.08 -17.66 1.05
C ILE A 80 12.41 -18.99 1.41
N ARG A 81 11.86 -19.14 2.61
CA ARG A 81 11.11 -20.35 2.98
C ARG A 81 9.87 -20.57 2.11
N TRP A 82 9.31 -19.51 1.53
CA TRP A 82 8.17 -19.58 0.61
C TRP A 82 8.57 -19.71 -0.85
N GLY A 83 9.87 -19.87 -1.14
CA GLY A 83 10.37 -20.17 -2.48
C GLY A 83 11.05 -19.01 -3.20
N ALA A 84 11.28 -17.87 -2.56
CA ALA A 84 12.10 -16.82 -3.17
C ALA A 84 13.53 -17.30 -3.36
N VAL A 85 14.07 -17.11 -4.56
CA VAL A 85 15.42 -17.55 -4.92
C VAL A 85 16.42 -16.45 -4.51
N MET A 86 17.22 -16.74 -3.48
CA MET A 86 18.29 -15.86 -3.02
C MET A 86 19.42 -16.72 -2.43
N LYS A 87 20.67 -16.37 -2.78
CA LYS A 87 21.83 -17.02 -2.16
C LYS A 87 21.97 -16.54 -0.71
N GLU A 88 22.40 -17.42 0.17
CA GLU A 88 22.62 -17.08 1.59
C GLU A 88 23.60 -15.91 1.76
N SER A 89 24.67 -15.87 0.92
CA SER A 89 25.66 -14.77 0.88
C SER A 89 25.06 -13.41 0.51
N ASP A 90 23.92 -13.38 -0.16
CA ASP A 90 23.30 -12.14 -0.68
C ASP A 90 22.30 -11.53 0.32
N LYS A 91 21.86 -12.29 1.32
CA LYS A 91 20.92 -11.83 2.34
C LYS A 91 21.36 -10.53 3.04
N PRO A 92 22.61 -10.40 3.52
CA PRO A 92 23.04 -9.16 4.18
C PRO A 92 22.90 -7.93 3.27
N ALA A 93 23.23 -8.07 1.98
CA ALA A 93 23.09 -6.99 1.01
C ALA A 93 21.61 -6.64 0.74
N ALA A 94 20.76 -7.64 0.68
CA ALA A 94 19.32 -7.46 0.53
C ALA A 94 18.72 -6.72 1.74
N VAL A 95 19.03 -7.16 2.97
CA VAL A 95 18.55 -6.54 4.21
C VAL A 95 19.09 -5.11 4.32
N ALA A 96 20.36 -4.87 4.05
CA ALA A 96 20.93 -3.53 4.08
C ALA A 96 20.24 -2.56 3.11
N TYR A 97 19.95 -3.02 1.89
CA TYR A 97 19.20 -2.23 0.91
C TYR A 97 17.78 -1.91 1.39
N LEU A 98 17.05 -2.91 1.89
CA LEU A 98 15.69 -2.75 2.37
C LEU A 98 15.63 -1.83 3.60
N SER A 99 16.51 -2.02 4.56
CA SER A 99 16.59 -1.17 5.77
C SER A 99 16.93 0.27 5.46
N LYS A 100 17.86 0.49 4.53
CA LYS A 100 18.24 1.84 4.09
C LYS A 100 17.08 2.58 3.44
N ASN A 101 16.33 1.93 2.58
CA ASN A 101 15.29 2.56 1.76
C ASN A 101 13.89 2.50 2.39
N PHE A 102 13.63 1.49 3.21
CA PHE A 102 12.31 1.19 3.79
C PHE A 102 12.40 0.91 5.30
N GLY A 103 13.38 1.50 5.97
CA GLY A 103 13.52 1.47 7.42
C GLY A 103 12.57 2.45 8.12
N PRO A 104 12.43 2.37 9.47
CA PRO A 104 11.49 3.20 10.25
C PRO A 104 11.73 4.71 10.11
N ALA A 105 12.96 5.14 9.83
CA ALA A 105 13.29 6.55 9.63
C ALA A 105 12.80 7.13 8.29
N ASN A 106 12.43 6.28 7.34
CA ASN A 106 11.95 6.72 6.03
C ASN A 106 10.48 7.15 6.09
N LYS A 107 10.15 8.31 5.51
CA LYS A 107 8.76 8.74 5.39
C LYS A 107 8.00 7.80 4.45
N PHE A 108 6.78 7.47 4.84
CA PHE A 108 5.83 6.77 3.96
C PHE A 108 4.92 7.80 3.29
N THR A 109 4.90 7.78 1.97
CA THR A 109 3.92 8.51 1.19
C THR A 109 3.04 7.50 0.48
N PRO A 110 1.75 7.38 0.85
CA PRO A 110 0.84 6.48 0.17
C PRO A 110 0.76 6.78 -1.31
N ILE A 111 0.84 5.75 -2.14
CA ILE A 111 0.61 5.89 -3.56
C ILE A 111 -0.89 6.07 -3.77
N ARG A 112 -1.27 7.19 -4.39
CA ARG A 112 -2.65 7.41 -4.80
C ARG A 112 -2.90 6.68 -6.12
N THR A 113 -3.99 5.94 -6.17
CA THR A 113 -4.43 5.24 -7.37
C THR A 113 -5.88 5.59 -7.69
N ARG A 114 -6.28 5.39 -8.93
CA ARG A 114 -7.69 5.41 -9.34
C ARG A 114 -8.22 3.97 -9.46
N PRO A 115 -9.50 3.72 -9.24
CA PRO A 115 -10.10 2.41 -9.46
C PRO A 115 -9.94 1.93 -10.90
N ALA A 116 -9.85 0.62 -11.09
CA ALA A 116 -9.90 0.03 -12.42
C ALA A 116 -11.29 0.27 -13.04
N GLY A 117 -11.33 0.64 -14.32
CA GLY A 117 -12.60 0.80 -15.05
C GLY A 117 -13.23 2.20 -15.03
N TYR A 118 -12.50 3.23 -14.57
CA TYR A 118 -12.89 4.65 -14.66
C TYR A 118 -11.88 5.45 -15.48
#